data_5557d113f22d3e7292f462801b0c3f98
#
_entry.id   5557d113f22d3e7292f462801b0c3f98
#
_cell.length_a   1.000
_cell.length_b   1.000
_cell.length_c   1.000
_cell.angle_alpha   90.00
_cell.angle_beta   90.00
_cell.angle_gamma   90.00
#
_symmetry.space_group_name_H-M   'P 1'
#
loop_
_entity.id
_entity.type
_entity.pdbx_description
1 polymer ?
#
loop_
_entity_poly.entity_id
_entity_poly.type
_entity_poly.pdbx_seq_one_letter_code
_entity_poly.pdbx_strand_id
1 'polypeptide(L)'
;MKKIFFLFALSLFCFTTTFGQEYSFGIKGGANYVMGGQITGINSGAGFFDGTVNADSKIGFHGGAFFQIKFGKFFVRPEVIYNVMETEFQFPTRPSTYAVDKLSVPLLIGYNVWGPIDIYAGPAYQNILDSSLEGTEPADLVIIAQNTPLAAQAGIKAGFGRFEIDLRYDRTLATEEPFDIDIVNSEYGINRAVFNDNRLNQFLVSLSFKIFDSEANPGRRRSKGCYF
;
A
#
# COMPACT_ATOMS: atom_id res chain seq x y z
N MET A 1 -32.79 9.42 -12.84
CA MET A 1 -31.76 8.75 -11.98
C MET A 1 -30.70 9.72 -11.44
N LYS A 2 -30.09 10.61 -12.24
CA LYS A 2 -29.09 11.60 -11.77
C LYS A 2 -29.58 12.52 -10.64
N LYS A 3 -30.83 12.99 -10.67
CA LYS A 3 -31.42 13.88 -9.64
C LYS A 3 -31.64 13.17 -8.30
N ILE A 4 -31.97 11.89 -8.31
CA ILE A 4 -32.16 11.08 -7.09
C ILE A 4 -30.82 10.80 -6.41
N PHE A 5 -29.78 10.54 -7.20
CA PHE A 5 -28.42 10.35 -6.69
C PHE A 5 -27.87 11.64 -6.05
N PHE A 6 -28.16 12.79 -6.64
CA PHE A 6 -27.77 14.10 -6.09
C PHE A 6 -28.50 14.43 -4.78
N LEU A 7 -29.81 14.11 -4.70
CA LEU A 7 -30.61 14.25 -3.47
C LEU A 7 -30.13 13.30 -2.36
N PHE A 8 -29.76 12.07 -2.71
CA PHE A 8 -29.22 11.11 -1.76
C PHE A 8 -27.84 11.53 -1.26
N ALA A 9 -26.97 12.03 -2.14
CA ALA A 9 -25.67 12.58 -1.77
C ALA A 9 -25.79 13.83 -0.89
N LEU A 10 -26.77 14.72 -1.19
CA LEU A 10 -27.05 15.91 -0.41
C LEU A 10 -27.62 15.57 0.98
N SER A 11 -28.49 14.54 1.07
CA SER A 11 -29.04 14.08 2.35
C SER A 11 -27.95 13.45 3.22
N LEU A 12 -27.02 12.69 2.65
CA LEU A 12 -25.85 12.15 3.38
C LEU A 12 -24.99 13.30 3.94
N PHE A 13 -24.85 14.37 3.20
CA PHE A 13 -24.07 15.54 3.63
C PHE A 13 -24.73 16.30 4.80
N CYS A 14 -26.06 16.34 4.87
CA CYS A 14 -26.81 16.98 5.95
C CYS A 14 -26.78 16.20 7.27
N PHE A 15 -26.60 14.87 7.26
CA PHE A 15 -26.49 14.06 8.47
C PHE A 15 -25.16 14.27 9.21
N THR A 16 -24.15 14.87 8.58
CA THR A 16 -22.80 15.00 9.16
C THR A 16 -22.66 16.16 10.14
N THR A 17 -23.65 17.03 10.29
CA THR A 17 -23.51 18.26 11.10
C THR A 17 -23.89 18.15 12.57
N THR A 18 -24.41 16.99 13.02
CA THR A 18 -25.01 16.87 14.37
C THR A 18 -24.14 16.17 15.41
N PHE A 19 -23.07 15.49 15.01
CA PHE A 19 -22.14 14.85 15.94
C PHE A 19 -20.82 15.63 15.99
N GLY A 20 -20.25 15.81 17.17
CA GLY A 20 -18.93 16.41 17.34
C GLY A 20 -17.88 15.61 16.59
N GLN A 21 -17.69 15.93 15.31
CA GLN A 21 -16.71 15.31 14.44
C GLN A 21 -15.33 15.80 14.80
N GLU A 22 -14.42 14.87 15.02
CA GLU A 22 -13.00 15.16 15.21
C GLU A 22 -12.28 14.90 13.89
N TYR A 23 -11.40 15.79 13.50
CA TYR A 23 -10.62 15.62 12.30
C TYR A 23 -9.14 15.85 12.59
N SER A 24 -8.32 15.08 11.91
CA SER A 24 -6.87 15.21 11.98
C SER A 24 -6.26 15.00 10.60
N PHE A 25 -5.13 15.61 10.35
CA PHE A 25 -4.32 15.34 9.19
C PHE A 25 -2.84 15.34 9.56
N GLY A 26 -2.06 14.62 8.78
CA GLY A 26 -0.64 14.48 9.04
C GLY A 26 0.10 13.76 7.95
N ILE A 27 1.33 13.45 8.26
CA ILE A 27 2.24 12.69 7.41
C ILE A 27 2.54 11.34 8.05
N LYS A 28 2.91 10.40 7.21
CA LYS A 28 3.38 9.08 7.64
C LYS A 28 4.56 8.62 6.80
N GLY A 29 5.36 7.74 7.38
CA GLY A 29 6.47 7.11 6.69
C GLY A 29 6.88 5.85 7.43
N GLY A 30 7.60 4.97 6.74
CA GLY A 30 8.01 3.72 7.34
C GLY A 30 8.69 2.78 6.37
N ALA A 31 8.77 1.52 6.79
CA ALA A 31 9.33 0.43 6.01
C ALA A 31 8.22 -0.48 5.50
N ASN A 32 8.45 -1.08 4.35
CA ASN A 32 7.63 -2.14 3.80
C ASN A 32 8.45 -3.40 3.55
N TYR A 33 7.77 -4.54 3.57
CA TYR A 33 8.33 -5.85 3.28
C TYR A 33 7.43 -6.52 2.25
N VAL A 34 7.94 -6.69 1.04
CA VAL A 34 7.19 -7.27 -0.09
C VAL A 34 7.21 -8.79 0.04
N MET A 35 6.11 -9.43 -0.30
CA MET A 35 5.95 -10.89 -0.28
C MET A 35 5.47 -11.36 -1.65
N GLY A 36 6.06 -12.45 -2.10
CA GLY A 36 5.77 -13.05 -3.40
C GLY A 36 6.80 -12.66 -4.45
N GLY A 37 6.66 -13.24 -5.61
CA GLY A 37 7.56 -13.16 -6.73
C GLY A 37 8.17 -14.52 -7.03
N GLN A 38 7.95 -15.01 -8.26
CA GLN A 38 8.49 -16.28 -8.71
C GLN A 38 8.80 -16.20 -10.20
N ILE A 39 10.02 -16.56 -10.54
CA ILE A 39 10.48 -16.64 -11.93
C ILE A 39 10.91 -18.07 -12.22
N THR A 40 10.40 -18.64 -13.33
CA THR A 40 10.77 -19.97 -13.81
C THR A 40 11.49 -19.86 -15.15
N GLY A 41 12.71 -20.39 -15.21
CA GLY A 41 13.47 -20.47 -16.45
C GLY A 41 12.79 -21.39 -17.46
N ILE A 42 12.83 -21.00 -18.74
CA ILE A 42 12.38 -21.85 -19.85
C ILE A 42 13.62 -22.40 -20.52
N ASN A 43 13.76 -23.74 -20.49
CA ASN A 43 14.87 -24.39 -21.19
C ASN A 43 14.72 -24.24 -22.70
N SER A 44 15.59 -23.43 -23.30
CA SER A 44 15.65 -23.22 -24.77
C SER A 44 16.76 -24.03 -25.42
N GLY A 45 17.46 -24.91 -24.67
CA GLY A 45 18.56 -25.73 -25.18
C GLY A 45 19.45 -26.28 -24.10
N ALA A 46 20.41 -27.13 -24.47
CA ALA A 46 21.33 -27.71 -23.50
C ALA A 46 22.17 -26.64 -22.77
N GLY A 47 22.11 -26.63 -21.46
CA GLY A 47 22.92 -25.75 -20.61
C GLY A 47 22.21 -24.50 -20.10
N PHE A 48 20.94 -24.27 -20.43
CA PHE A 48 20.17 -23.18 -19.83
C PHE A 48 19.45 -23.62 -18.57
N PHE A 49 19.29 -22.67 -17.65
CA PHE A 49 18.58 -22.90 -16.39
C PHE A 49 17.06 -23.05 -16.66
N ASP A 50 16.49 -24.13 -16.14
CA ASP A 50 15.07 -24.47 -16.22
C ASP A 50 14.40 -24.57 -14.85
N GLY A 51 15.09 -24.09 -13.81
CA GLY A 51 14.59 -24.09 -12.44
C GLY A 51 13.67 -22.91 -12.12
N THR A 52 13.12 -22.97 -10.92
CA THR A 52 12.28 -21.88 -10.37
C THR A 52 13.06 -21.15 -9.29
N VAL A 53 13.05 -19.81 -9.36
CA VAL A 53 13.65 -18.92 -8.38
C VAL A 53 12.53 -18.12 -7.71
N ASN A 54 12.51 -18.14 -6.38
CA ASN A 54 11.61 -17.32 -5.60
C ASN A 54 12.30 -15.98 -5.27
N ALA A 55 11.53 -14.93 -5.14
CA ALA A 55 12.04 -13.63 -4.75
C ALA A 55 12.46 -13.62 -3.29
N ASP A 56 13.65 -13.13 -3.02
CA ASP A 56 14.11 -12.74 -1.70
C ASP A 56 13.64 -11.31 -1.42
N SER A 57 12.75 -11.17 -0.44
CA SER A 57 12.17 -9.87 -0.08
C SER A 57 13.21 -8.95 0.53
N LYS A 58 13.27 -7.72 0.07
CA LYS A 58 14.07 -6.66 0.68
C LYS A 58 13.19 -5.67 1.44
N ILE A 59 13.81 -4.90 2.32
CA ILE A 59 13.12 -3.84 3.04
C ILE A 59 13.07 -2.62 2.12
N GLY A 60 11.85 -2.25 1.72
CA GLY A 60 11.58 -1.01 1.03
C GLY A 60 11.09 0.07 1.98
N PHE A 61 10.76 1.23 1.42
CA PHE A 61 10.29 2.39 2.18
C PHE A 61 9.01 2.95 1.59
N HIS A 62 8.23 3.60 2.46
CA HIS A 62 7.05 4.33 2.02
C HIS A 62 6.90 5.64 2.77
N GLY A 63 6.22 6.58 2.14
CA GLY A 63 5.90 7.86 2.73
C GLY A 63 4.63 8.46 2.14
N GLY A 64 3.94 9.28 2.91
CA GLY A 64 2.71 9.87 2.43
C GLY A 64 2.02 10.78 3.43
N ALA A 65 0.77 11.09 3.12
CA ALA A 65 -0.09 11.94 3.93
C ALA A 65 -1.44 11.26 4.16
N PHE A 66 -2.09 11.64 5.24
CA PHE A 66 -3.41 11.16 5.58
C PHE A 66 -4.31 12.30 6.06
N PHE A 67 -5.60 12.10 5.88
CA PHE A 67 -6.66 12.86 6.50
C PHE A 67 -7.59 11.89 7.22
N GLN A 68 -8.02 12.18 8.44
CA GLN A 68 -8.89 11.31 9.22
C GLN A 68 -10.06 12.12 9.78
N ILE A 69 -11.26 11.56 9.64
CA ILE A 69 -12.48 12.03 10.30
C ILE A 69 -12.94 10.96 11.26
N LYS A 70 -13.14 11.31 12.53
CA LYS A 70 -13.55 10.40 13.58
C LYS A 70 -14.97 10.73 14.05
N PHE A 71 -15.78 9.70 14.22
CA PHE A 71 -17.18 9.76 14.67
C PHE A 71 -17.35 8.84 15.88
N GLY A 72 -17.09 9.35 17.08
CA GLY A 72 -17.06 8.52 18.28
C GLY A 72 -15.96 7.45 18.20
N LYS A 73 -16.33 6.18 18.11
CA LYS A 73 -15.36 5.08 17.97
C LYS A 73 -15.00 4.73 16.51
N PHE A 74 -15.76 5.21 15.54
CA PHE A 74 -15.49 4.95 14.12
C PHE A 74 -14.67 6.07 13.51
N PHE A 75 -13.88 5.74 12.48
CA PHE A 75 -13.21 6.74 11.67
C PHE A 75 -13.15 6.34 10.20
N VAL A 76 -13.02 7.36 9.35
CA VAL A 76 -12.72 7.21 7.92
C VAL A 76 -11.41 7.92 7.66
N ARG A 77 -10.48 7.26 6.95
CA ARG A 77 -9.12 7.75 6.73
C ARG A 77 -8.69 7.52 5.28
N PRO A 78 -8.88 8.49 4.40
CA PRO A 78 -8.19 8.53 3.12
C PRO A 78 -6.70 8.84 3.32
N GLU A 79 -5.86 8.19 2.50
CA GLU A 79 -4.42 8.40 2.50
C GLU A 79 -3.89 8.50 1.06
N VAL A 80 -2.70 9.07 0.90
CA VAL A 80 -1.91 9.01 -0.33
C VAL A 80 -0.51 8.58 0.07
N ILE A 81 -0.05 7.44 -0.45
CA ILE A 81 1.20 6.81 -0.05
C ILE A 81 2.02 6.47 -1.29
N TYR A 82 3.25 6.93 -1.32
CA TYR A 82 4.26 6.52 -2.28
C TYR A 82 5.09 5.39 -1.67
N ASN A 83 5.25 4.29 -2.40
CA ASN A 83 5.97 3.10 -1.95
C ASN A 83 7.11 2.82 -2.93
N VAL A 84 8.30 2.60 -2.39
CA VAL A 84 9.46 2.06 -3.09
C VAL A 84 9.66 0.64 -2.59
N MET A 85 9.66 -0.31 -3.49
CA MET A 85 9.71 -1.74 -3.17
C MET A 85 10.81 -2.41 -3.99
N GLU A 86 11.55 -3.31 -3.35
CA GLU A 86 12.59 -4.09 -3.99
C GLU A 86 12.49 -5.57 -3.58
N THR A 87 12.73 -6.45 -4.54
CA THR A 87 12.95 -7.88 -4.31
C THR A 87 14.12 -8.35 -5.15
N GLU A 88 14.78 -9.44 -4.75
CA GLU A 88 15.93 -9.97 -5.45
C GLU A 88 15.70 -11.41 -5.84
N PHE A 89 16.05 -11.76 -7.07
CA PHE A 89 16.02 -13.11 -7.59
C PHE A 89 17.44 -13.64 -7.70
N GLN A 90 17.73 -14.77 -7.01
CA GLN A 90 19.04 -15.42 -7.03
C GLN A 90 19.16 -16.28 -8.29
N PHE A 91 19.55 -15.69 -9.42
CA PHE A 91 19.84 -16.43 -10.63
C PHE A 91 21.18 -17.17 -10.54
N PRO A 92 21.45 -18.19 -11.39
CA PRO A 92 22.61 -19.07 -11.23
C PRO A 92 23.97 -18.35 -11.19
N THR A 93 24.15 -17.27 -11.94
CA THR A 93 25.43 -16.58 -12.05
C THR A 93 25.47 -15.29 -11.23
N ARG A 94 24.37 -14.54 -11.23
CA ARG A 94 24.27 -13.23 -10.59
C ARG A 94 22.85 -12.97 -10.12
N PRO A 95 22.64 -12.36 -8.94
CA PRO A 95 21.32 -11.92 -8.54
C PRO A 95 20.79 -10.80 -9.43
N SER A 96 19.48 -10.73 -9.59
CA SER A 96 18.75 -9.68 -10.29
C SER A 96 17.78 -8.99 -9.36
N THR A 97 17.78 -7.66 -9.35
CA THR A 97 16.88 -6.86 -8.53
C THR A 97 15.63 -6.49 -9.33
N TYR A 98 14.48 -6.73 -8.74
CA TYR A 98 13.17 -6.24 -9.22
C TYR A 98 12.74 -5.07 -8.34
N ALA A 99 12.72 -3.88 -8.92
CA ALA A 99 12.34 -2.64 -8.26
C ALA A 99 10.98 -2.15 -8.77
N VAL A 100 10.13 -1.66 -7.88
CA VAL A 100 8.81 -1.15 -8.21
C VAL A 100 8.47 0.08 -7.39
N ASP A 101 8.08 1.14 -8.07
CA ASP A 101 7.56 2.37 -7.50
C ASP A 101 6.04 2.43 -7.68
N LYS A 102 5.32 2.57 -6.56
CA LYS A 102 3.86 2.50 -6.54
C LYS A 102 3.24 3.64 -5.76
N LEU A 103 2.25 4.30 -6.35
CA LEU A 103 1.35 5.22 -5.67
C LEU A 103 0.10 4.47 -5.20
N SER A 104 -0.22 4.56 -3.92
CA SER A 104 -1.39 3.93 -3.31
C SER A 104 -2.30 5.00 -2.69
N VAL A 105 -3.61 4.90 -2.97
CA VAL A 105 -4.64 5.80 -2.43
C VAL A 105 -5.69 4.94 -1.71
N PRO A 106 -5.44 4.55 -0.45
CA PRO A 106 -6.40 3.79 0.35
C PRO A 106 -7.50 4.69 0.92
N LEU A 107 -8.69 4.09 1.05
CA LEU A 107 -9.81 4.63 1.83
C LEU A 107 -10.12 3.65 2.97
N LEU A 108 -9.65 3.96 4.16
CA LEU A 108 -9.73 3.09 5.31
C LEU A 108 -10.91 3.45 6.19
N ILE A 109 -11.62 2.44 6.66
CA ILE A 109 -12.65 2.54 7.69
C ILE A 109 -12.15 1.79 8.91
N GLY A 110 -12.18 2.43 10.07
CA GLY A 110 -11.66 1.83 11.28
C GLY A 110 -12.53 2.06 12.51
N TYR A 111 -12.18 1.32 13.53
CA TYR A 111 -12.88 1.29 14.80
C TYR A 111 -11.88 1.29 15.96
N ASN A 112 -12.14 2.14 16.96
CA ASN A 112 -11.37 2.14 18.21
C ASN A 112 -11.83 0.99 19.09
N VAL A 113 -10.96 0.00 19.24
CA VAL A 113 -11.25 -1.21 20.03
C VAL A 113 -11.10 -0.93 21.52
N TRP A 114 -9.94 -0.38 21.90
CA TRP A 114 -9.63 -0.12 23.30
C TRP A 114 -8.48 0.88 23.45
N GLY A 115 -8.71 1.94 24.23
CA GLY A 115 -7.69 2.95 24.53
C GLY A 115 -7.05 3.53 23.26
N PRO A 116 -5.72 3.40 23.09
CA PRO A 116 -5.04 3.95 21.91
C PRO A 116 -5.12 3.05 20.68
N ILE A 117 -5.74 1.86 20.77
CA ILE A 117 -5.68 0.82 19.74
C ILE A 117 -6.90 0.91 18.83
N ASP A 118 -6.63 1.06 17.54
CA ASP A 118 -7.60 1.05 16.47
C ASP A 118 -7.32 -0.11 15.51
N ILE A 119 -8.37 -0.73 14.99
CA ILE A 119 -8.31 -1.65 13.85
C ILE A 119 -8.97 -0.99 12.65
N TYR A 120 -8.55 -1.34 11.46
CA TYR A 120 -9.12 -0.78 10.24
C TYR A 120 -8.94 -1.71 9.05
N ALA A 121 -9.79 -1.50 8.04
CA ALA A 121 -9.68 -2.12 6.73
C ALA A 121 -10.26 -1.18 5.66
N GLY A 122 -9.90 -1.42 4.41
CA GLY A 122 -10.49 -0.70 3.29
C GLY A 122 -9.86 -1.05 1.95
N PRO A 123 -10.51 -0.62 0.86
CA PRO A 123 -9.94 -0.71 -0.48
C PRO A 123 -8.82 0.31 -0.67
N ALA A 124 -7.91 0.01 -1.58
CA ALA A 124 -6.89 0.93 -2.05
C ALA A 124 -6.86 0.93 -3.58
N TYR A 125 -6.80 2.11 -4.17
CA TYR A 125 -6.42 2.26 -5.57
C TYR A 125 -4.90 2.34 -5.64
N GLN A 126 -4.29 1.55 -6.53
CA GLN A 126 -2.83 1.47 -6.68
C GLN A 126 -2.45 1.71 -8.12
N ASN A 127 -1.45 2.54 -8.34
CA ASN A 127 -0.88 2.80 -9.65
C ASN A 127 0.63 2.55 -9.60
N ILE A 128 1.12 1.65 -10.44
CA ILE A 128 2.55 1.43 -10.63
C ILE A 128 3.06 2.57 -11.50
N LEU A 129 4.02 3.31 -10.97
CA LEU A 129 4.63 4.46 -11.62
C LEU A 129 5.86 4.04 -12.43
N ASP A 130 6.63 3.11 -11.87
CA ASP A 130 7.81 2.54 -12.50
C ASP A 130 8.00 1.10 -12.04
N SER A 131 8.55 0.26 -12.92
CA SER A 131 8.96 -1.10 -12.58
C SER A 131 10.09 -1.56 -13.50
N SER A 132 11.12 -2.14 -12.91
CA SER A 132 12.28 -2.62 -13.64
C SER A 132 12.80 -3.93 -13.05
N LEU A 133 13.22 -4.84 -13.91
CA LEU A 133 13.94 -6.05 -13.54
C LEU A 133 15.33 -5.98 -14.17
N GLU A 134 16.36 -6.03 -13.34
CA GLU A 134 17.74 -5.94 -13.79
C GLU A 134 18.11 -7.13 -14.68
N GLY A 135 18.67 -6.84 -15.85
CA GLY A 135 19.12 -7.87 -16.82
C GLY A 135 18.08 -8.28 -17.86
N THR A 136 16.93 -7.63 -17.93
CA THR A 136 15.96 -7.90 -19.01
C THR A 136 16.43 -7.34 -20.36
N GLU A 137 16.01 -8.00 -21.44
CA GLU A 137 16.20 -7.55 -22.82
C GLU A 137 14.83 -7.33 -23.49
N PRO A 138 14.50 -6.11 -23.93
CA PRO A 138 15.28 -4.87 -23.83
C PRO A 138 15.40 -4.37 -22.38
N ALA A 139 16.46 -3.61 -22.09
CA ALA A 139 16.78 -3.14 -20.70
C ALA A 139 15.72 -2.18 -20.09
N ASP A 140 14.86 -1.61 -20.93
CA ASP A 140 13.75 -0.72 -20.55
C ASP A 140 12.39 -1.45 -20.53
N LEU A 141 12.39 -2.77 -20.47
CA LEU A 141 11.16 -3.56 -20.38
C LEU A 141 10.42 -3.26 -19.08
N VAL A 142 9.27 -2.61 -19.19
CA VAL A 142 8.39 -2.34 -18.06
C VAL A 142 7.56 -3.58 -17.75
N ILE A 143 7.82 -4.21 -16.62
CA ILE A 143 7.07 -5.39 -16.17
C ILE A 143 5.91 -4.92 -15.31
N ILE A 144 4.72 -4.83 -15.89
CA ILE A 144 3.52 -4.45 -15.15
C ILE A 144 3.06 -5.65 -14.31
N ALA A 145 3.31 -5.55 -13.01
CA ALA A 145 3.00 -6.62 -12.05
C ALA A 145 1.51 -6.71 -11.66
N GLN A 146 0.66 -5.82 -12.12
CA GLN A 146 -0.74 -5.76 -11.69
C GLN A 146 -1.68 -5.48 -12.86
N ASN A 147 -2.57 -6.41 -13.13
CA ASN A 147 -3.63 -6.26 -14.14
C ASN A 147 -4.88 -5.51 -13.60
N THR A 148 -4.94 -5.22 -12.31
CA THR A 148 -5.97 -4.36 -11.71
C THR A 148 -5.36 -3.39 -10.71
N PRO A 149 -5.81 -2.12 -10.71
CA PRO A 149 -5.31 -1.11 -9.78
C PRO A 149 -5.94 -1.22 -8.38
N LEU A 150 -6.56 -2.35 -8.05
CA LEU A 150 -7.28 -2.51 -6.79
C LEU A 150 -6.51 -3.41 -5.82
N ALA A 151 -6.50 -2.99 -4.56
CA ALA A 151 -5.99 -3.75 -3.44
C ALA A 151 -6.93 -3.65 -2.23
N ALA A 152 -6.80 -4.58 -1.30
CA ALA A 152 -7.43 -4.55 0.00
C ALA A 152 -6.36 -4.35 1.07
N GLN A 153 -6.60 -3.43 1.99
CA GLN A 153 -5.70 -3.15 3.11
C GLN A 153 -6.41 -3.39 4.43
N ALA A 154 -5.69 -3.98 5.39
CA ALA A 154 -6.15 -4.13 6.76
C ALA A 154 -4.99 -3.97 7.74
N GLY A 155 -5.26 -3.44 8.92
CA GLY A 155 -4.21 -3.19 9.88
C GLY A 155 -4.70 -2.83 11.28
N ILE A 156 -3.71 -2.62 12.13
CA ILE A 156 -3.86 -2.15 13.50
C ILE A 156 -2.95 -0.95 13.71
N LYS A 157 -3.45 0.07 14.37
CA LYS A 157 -2.64 1.22 14.75
C LYS A 157 -2.81 1.57 16.23
N ALA A 158 -1.78 2.15 16.81
CA ALA A 158 -1.78 2.64 18.18
C ALA A 158 -1.38 4.12 18.21
N GLY A 159 -2.23 4.96 18.79
CA GLY A 159 -2.04 6.40 18.85
C GLY A 159 -1.49 6.87 20.21
N PHE A 160 -0.47 7.73 20.20
CA PHE A 160 0.17 8.31 21.36
C PHE A 160 0.29 9.84 21.19
N GLY A 161 -0.75 10.56 21.56
CA GLY A 161 -0.82 12.00 21.32
C GLY A 161 -0.81 12.33 19.82
N ARG A 162 0.25 12.97 19.33
CA ARG A 162 0.40 13.31 17.92
C ARG A 162 1.04 12.20 17.07
N PHE A 163 1.57 11.16 17.70
CA PHE A 163 2.21 10.05 17.00
C PHE A 163 1.27 8.85 16.92
N GLU A 164 1.38 8.10 15.83
CA GLU A 164 0.70 6.82 15.66
C GLU A 164 1.68 5.81 15.07
N ILE A 165 1.70 4.59 15.60
CA ILE A 165 2.40 3.43 15.04
C ILE A 165 1.34 2.57 14.36
N ASP A 166 1.63 2.11 13.14
CA ASP A 166 0.70 1.40 12.27
C ASP A 166 1.37 0.14 11.71
N LEU A 167 0.72 -1.00 11.84
CA LEU A 167 1.07 -2.26 11.20
C LEU A 167 -0.05 -2.63 10.23
N ARG A 168 0.29 -2.78 8.95
CA ARG A 168 -0.68 -2.96 7.86
C ARG A 168 -0.26 -4.09 6.94
N TYR A 169 -1.25 -4.86 6.50
CA TYR A 169 -1.13 -5.77 5.37
C TYR A 169 -1.85 -5.18 4.16
N ASP A 170 -1.17 -5.16 3.03
CA ASP A 170 -1.65 -4.70 1.73
C ASP A 170 -1.66 -5.89 0.77
N ARG A 171 -2.84 -6.28 0.32
CA ARG A 171 -3.05 -7.39 -0.61
C ARG A 171 -3.57 -6.86 -1.93
N THR A 172 -2.83 -7.05 -3.00
CA THR A 172 -3.33 -6.78 -4.35
C THR A 172 -4.48 -7.72 -4.70
N LEU A 173 -5.48 -7.20 -5.41
CA LEU A 173 -6.57 -7.99 -5.98
C LEU A 173 -6.30 -8.37 -7.43
N ALA A 174 -5.11 -8.07 -7.94
CA ALA A 174 -4.66 -8.53 -9.25
C ALA A 174 -4.62 -10.07 -9.30
N THR A 175 -4.97 -10.63 -10.44
CA THR A 175 -4.77 -12.05 -10.73
C THR A 175 -3.33 -12.28 -11.16
N GLU A 176 -2.85 -13.51 -10.96
CA GLU A 176 -1.57 -13.94 -11.49
C GLU A 176 -1.67 -14.02 -13.01
N GLU A 177 -0.86 -13.25 -13.71
CA GLU A 177 -0.70 -13.36 -15.17
C GLU A 177 0.76 -13.68 -15.45
N PRO A 178 1.07 -14.89 -15.95
CA PRO A 178 2.42 -15.23 -16.36
C PRO A 178 2.91 -14.28 -17.45
N PHE A 179 4.10 -13.75 -17.28
CA PHE A 179 4.71 -12.82 -18.21
C PHE A 179 6.06 -13.36 -18.69
N ASP A 180 6.22 -13.52 -20.02
CA ASP A 180 7.46 -13.99 -20.61
C ASP A 180 8.50 -12.87 -20.61
N ILE A 181 9.68 -13.18 -20.08
CA ILE A 181 10.83 -12.27 -20.00
C ILE A 181 12.04 -12.90 -20.70
N ASP A 182 12.82 -12.08 -21.36
CA ASP A 182 14.13 -12.41 -21.90
C ASP A 182 15.21 -11.77 -21.04
N ILE A 183 16.23 -12.53 -20.67
CA ILE A 183 17.26 -12.09 -19.72
C ILE A 183 18.63 -12.30 -20.37
N VAL A 184 19.60 -11.42 -20.07
CA VAL A 184 20.97 -11.52 -20.58
C VAL A 184 21.65 -12.77 -20.02
N ASN A 185 21.63 -13.85 -20.82
CA ASN A 185 22.13 -15.15 -20.40
C ASN A 185 23.61 -15.14 -19.98
N SER A 186 24.46 -14.37 -20.68
CA SER A 186 25.89 -14.30 -20.39
C SER A 186 26.22 -13.76 -18.99
N GLU A 187 25.31 -12.99 -18.40
CA GLU A 187 25.49 -12.37 -17.09
C GLU A 187 24.77 -13.14 -15.98
N TYR A 188 23.53 -13.60 -16.24
CA TYR A 188 22.65 -14.15 -15.21
C TYR A 188 22.55 -15.66 -15.22
N GLY A 189 22.98 -16.33 -16.30
CA GLY A 189 22.90 -17.79 -16.43
C GLY A 189 21.50 -18.33 -16.69
N ILE A 190 20.58 -17.44 -17.09
CA ILE A 190 19.20 -17.75 -17.49
C ILE A 190 18.91 -16.95 -18.76
N ASN A 191 18.21 -17.55 -19.72
CA ASN A 191 17.92 -16.91 -21.01
C ASN A 191 16.47 -16.42 -21.06
N ARG A 192 15.54 -17.35 -21.29
CA ARG A 192 14.11 -17.05 -21.27
C ARG A 192 13.50 -17.55 -19.99
N ALA A 193 12.58 -16.78 -19.44
CA ALA A 193 11.90 -17.12 -18.21
C ALA A 193 10.45 -16.63 -18.22
N VAL A 194 9.65 -17.21 -17.34
CA VAL A 194 8.29 -16.74 -17.05
C VAL A 194 8.26 -16.17 -15.64
N PHE A 195 7.77 -14.95 -15.53
CA PHE A 195 7.45 -14.36 -14.23
C PHE A 195 6.06 -14.87 -13.82
N ASN A 196 6.03 -15.93 -13.02
CA ASN A 196 4.81 -16.66 -12.69
C ASN A 196 3.96 -15.95 -11.65
N ASP A 197 4.60 -15.40 -10.60
CA ASP A 197 3.91 -14.64 -9.55
C ASP A 197 4.52 -13.24 -9.46
N ASN A 198 3.79 -12.29 -10.00
CA ASN A 198 4.17 -10.89 -10.04
C ASN A 198 3.34 -10.03 -9.04
N ARG A 199 2.62 -10.67 -8.11
CA ARG A 199 1.82 -9.95 -7.10
C ARG A 199 2.71 -9.26 -6.09
N LEU A 200 2.34 -8.02 -5.76
CA LEU A 200 3.07 -7.15 -4.85
C LEU A 200 2.30 -7.01 -3.52
N ASN A 201 2.10 -8.13 -2.83
CA ASN A 201 1.58 -8.10 -1.46
C ASN A 201 2.68 -7.63 -0.52
N GLN A 202 2.31 -6.84 0.50
CA GLN A 202 3.31 -6.30 1.41
C GLN A 202 2.80 -6.12 2.83
N PHE A 203 3.70 -6.21 3.79
CA PHE A 203 3.53 -5.67 5.13
C PHE A 203 4.15 -4.29 5.22
N LEU A 204 3.45 -3.36 5.89
CA LEU A 204 3.94 -2.00 6.13
C LEU A 204 3.97 -1.76 7.64
N VAL A 205 5.09 -1.20 8.10
CA VAL A 205 5.24 -0.65 9.45
C VAL A 205 5.46 0.84 9.30
N SER A 206 4.58 1.66 9.87
CA SER A 206 4.61 3.10 9.69
C SER A 206 4.60 3.84 11.01
N LEU A 207 5.28 4.97 11.03
CA LEU A 207 5.12 6.02 12.03
C LEU A 207 4.40 7.19 11.38
N SER A 208 3.32 7.66 12.01
CA SER A 208 2.57 8.83 11.57
C SER A 208 2.73 9.97 12.56
N PHE A 209 2.73 11.20 12.04
CA PHE A 209 2.71 12.41 12.84
C PHE A 209 1.51 13.28 12.45
N LYS A 210 0.63 13.56 13.42
CA LYS A 210 -0.52 14.46 13.25
C LYS A 210 -0.03 15.90 13.28
N ILE A 211 -0.02 16.58 12.15
CA ILE A 211 0.28 18.00 12.04
C ILE A 211 -0.82 18.80 12.71
N PHE A 212 -2.06 18.41 12.46
CA PHE A 212 -3.25 18.98 13.07
C PHE A 212 -4.12 17.88 13.66
N ASP A 213 -4.66 18.15 14.86
CA ASP A 213 -5.59 17.27 15.56
C ASP A 213 -6.59 18.14 16.32
N SER A 214 -7.87 18.08 15.95
CA SER A 214 -8.92 18.87 16.57
C SER A 214 -9.21 18.45 18.02
N GLU A 215 -8.90 17.18 18.36
CA GLU A 215 -9.05 16.65 19.72
C GLU A 215 -7.96 17.19 20.66
N ALA A 216 -6.74 17.33 20.14
CA ALA A 216 -5.57 17.77 20.91
C ALA A 216 -5.48 19.29 21.13
N ASN A 217 -6.40 20.10 20.55
CA ASN A 217 -6.38 21.55 20.63
C ASN A 217 -7.29 22.04 21.77
N PRO A 218 -6.76 22.22 23.01
CA PRO A 218 -7.58 22.53 24.19
C PRO A 218 -8.22 23.94 24.15
N GLY A 219 -7.84 24.78 23.18
CA GLY A 219 -8.36 26.13 23.02
C GLY A 219 -9.81 26.24 22.50
N ARG A 220 -10.45 25.11 22.11
CA ARG A 220 -11.83 25.06 21.64
C ARG A 220 -12.81 24.28 22.52
N ARG A 221 -12.40 23.90 23.73
CA ARG A 221 -13.40 23.49 24.71
C ARG A 221 -14.25 24.71 25.02
N ARG A 222 -15.43 24.77 24.40
CA ARG A 222 -16.50 25.67 24.80
C ARG A 222 -16.64 25.53 26.32
N SER A 223 -16.36 26.59 27.06
CA SER A 223 -16.72 26.67 28.46
C SER A 223 -18.19 26.23 28.55
N LYS A 224 -18.44 25.13 29.23
CA LYS A 224 -19.81 24.81 29.66
C LYS A 224 -20.17 25.96 30.59
N GLY A 225 -20.85 26.97 30.10
CA GLY A 225 -21.44 27.99 30.91
C GLY A 225 -22.35 27.29 31.90
N CYS A 226 -22.01 27.38 33.18
CA CYS A 226 -22.95 27.10 34.25
C CYS A 226 -24.05 28.16 34.13
N TYR A 227 -25.20 27.75 33.66
CA TYR A 227 -26.42 28.51 33.90
C TYR A 227 -26.90 28.14 35.30
N PHE A 228 -26.86 29.13 36.20
CA PHE A 228 -27.61 29.14 37.43
C PHE A 228 -29.08 29.37 37.15
#